data_f7ad72c1443afc17207df3ecaabefc81
#
_entry.id   f7ad72c1443afc17207df3ecaabefc81
#
_cell.length_a   1.000
_cell.length_b   1.000
_cell.length_c   1.000
_cell.angle_alpha   90.00
_cell.angle_beta   90.00
_cell.angle_gamma   90.00
#
_symmetry.space_group_name_H-M   'P 1'
#
loop_
_entity.id
_entity.type
_entity.pdbx_description
1 polymer ?
#
loop_
_entity_poly.entity_id
_entity_poly.type
_entity_poly.pdbx_seq_one_letter_code
_entity_poly.pdbx_strand_id
1 'polypeptide(L)'
;RFLDLRREKLHNNIILRSTIIAEIRKYMISQSFIEFQTPILTASSPEGARDFLVPSRIHPGKFYALPQAPQQFKQMLMMSGFDRYFQIAPCFREEDARADRSPGEFYQLDIEMSFVTQDDVFNTIEPLMFEIFSKFSNKKVSNPPFVRIPYTESMLKYGNDKPDLRNPIEIIDVTDIFAASTFTVFKDNIEKGFVVRAIPGPKLLSKSRKYFDDLTKFAINEGANGLGYITFGDEGEVKGPIAKFLNESQLQNLKTAAKLTNGDAIFFVCSKELEAAKIAGKIRTKLGIDLGLI
;
A
#
# COMPACT_ATOMS: atom_id res chain seq x y z
N ARG A 1 30.57 -2.45 -16.78
CA ARG A 1 29.62 -2.08 -15.66
C ARG A 1 30.30 -1.95 -14.30
N PHE A 2 31.37 -2.69 -14.00
CA PHE A 2 32.06 -2.58 -12.71
C PHE A 2 32.58 -1.14 -12.42
N LEU A 3 32.90 -0.35 -13.45
CA LEU A 3 33.28 1.06 -13.32
C LEU A 3 32.14 1.93 -12.77
N ASP A 4 30.88 1.55 -12.99
CA ASP A 4 29.73 2.29 -12.42
C ASP A 4 29.70 2.20 -10.89
N LEU A 5 30.25 1.14 -10.30
CA LEU A 5 30.35 0.99 -8.84
C LEU A 5 31.33 2.01 -8.20
N ARG A 6 32.13 2.70 -9.01
CA ARG A 6 32.99 3.81 -8.55
C ARG A 6 32.22 5.13 -8.43
N ARG A 7 31.02 5.22 -8.98
CA ARG A 7 30.15 6.37 -8.76
C ARG A 7 29.66 6.37 -7.32
N GLU A 8 29.80 7.50 -6.67
CA GLU A 8 29.50 7.66 -5.24
C GLU A 8 28.13 7.11 -4.85
N LYS A 9 27.08 7.46 -5.61
CA LYS A 9 25.71 6.99 -5.33
C LYS A 9 25.59 5.47 -5.35
N LEU A 10 26.14 4.79 -6.36
CA LEU A 10 26.04 3.33 -6.47
C LEU A 10 26.91 2.65 -5.44
N HIS A 11 28.11 3.17 -5.21
CA HIS A 11 29.05 2.70 -4.19
C HIS A 11 28.39 2.75 -2.80
N ASN A 12 27.85 3.90 -2.42
CA ASN A 12 27.17 4.10 -1.14
C ASN A 12 25.93 3.21 -0.98
N ASN A 13 25.17 2.97 -2.05
CA ASN A 13 24.03 2.04 -1.99
C ASN A 13 24.45 0.60 -1.68
N ILE A 14 25.59 0.14 -2.24
CA ILE A 14 26.10 -1.21 -1.95
C ILE A 14 26.58 -1.31 -0.49
N ILE A 15 27.30 -0.30 0.00
CA ILE A 15 27.74 -0.24 1.41
C ILE A 15 26.52 -0.20 2.34
N LEU A 16 25.54 0.66 2.05
CA LEU A 16 24.30 0.77 2.85
C LEU A 16 23.59 -0.56 2.93
N ARG A 17 23.38 -1.24 1.78
CA ARG A 17 22.75 -2.56 1.74
C ARG A 17 23.50 -3.58 2.61
N SER A 18 24.83 -3.62 2.48
CA SER A 18 25.68 -4.53 3.27
C SER A 18 25.54 -4.28 4.77
N THR A 19 25.55 -3.00 5.16
CA THR A 19 25.45 -2.59 6.57
C THR A 19 24.05 -2.91 7.13
N ILE A 20 22.99 -2.66 6.37
CA ILE A 20 21.61 -3.03 6.77
C ILE A 20 21.50 -4.53 7.00
N ILE A 21 22.03 -5.36 6.09
CA ILE A 21 21.99 -6.81 6.22
C ILE A 21 22.77 -7.27 7.48
N ALA A 22 23.90 -6.66 7.77
CA ALA A 22 24.68 -6.96 8.97
C ALA A 22 23.91 -6.63 10.26
N GLU A 23 23.22 -5.49 10.31
CA GLU A 23 22.38 -5.13 11.47
C GLU A 23 21.18 -6.07 11.63
N ILE A 24 20.51 -6.44 10.55
CA ILE A 24 19.43 -7.43 10.58
C ILE A 24 19.94 -8.75 11.19
N ARG A 25 21.08 -9.27 10.73
CA ARG A 25 21.66 -10.50 11.29
C ARG A 25 21.97 -10.37 12.78
N LYS A 26 22.60 -9.27 13.16
CA LYS A 26 22.92 -9.00 14.58
C LYS A 26 21.65 -9.00 15.43
N TYR A 27 20.60 -8.32 15.00
CA TYR A 27 19.34 -8.30 15.70
C TYR A 27 18.73 -9.70 15.80
N MET A 28 18.58 -10.43 14.70
CA MET A 28 17.97 -11.76 14.68
C MET A 28 18.71 -12.75 15.59
N ILE A 29 20.04 -12.73 15.55
CA ILE A 29 20.86 -13.57 16.43
C ILE A 29 20.64 -13.19 17.92
N SER A 30 20.53 -11.89 18.23
CA SER A 30 20.25 -11.42 19.60
C SER A 30 18.88 -11.88 20.12
N GLN A 31 17.93 -12.14 19.21
CA GLN A 31 16.61 -12.68 19.51
C GLN A 31 16.58 -14.22 19.49
N SER A 32 17.75 -14.89 19.54
CA SER A 32 17.91 -16.34 19.53
C SER A 32 17.42 -17.03 18.25
N PHE A 33 17.42 -16.34 17.12
CA PHE A 33 17.17 -16.98 15.83
C PHE A 33 18.44 -17.61 15.29
N ILE A 34 18.29 -18.73 14.61
CA ILE A 34 19.37 -19.45 13.93
C ILE A 34 19.30 -19.11 12.44
N GLU A 35 20.42 -18.65 11.86
CA GLU A 35 20.54 -18.41 10.43
C GLU A 35 20.76 -19.72 9.67
N PHE A 36 19.92 -19.95 8.65
CA PHE A 36 20.03 -21.07 7.75
C PHE A 36 20.34 -20.65 6.33
N GLN A 37 20.84 -21.59 5.55
CA GLN A 37 20.95 -21.50 4.10
C GLN A 37 20.27 -22.72 3.50
N THR A 38 19.28 -22.50 2.65
CA THR A 38 18.53 -23.55 1.99
C THR A 38 18.99 -23.76 0.55
N PRO A 39 18.75 -24.92 -0.05
CA PRO A 39 19.14 -25.19 -1.44
C PRO A 39 18.54 -24.20 -2.43
N ILE A 40 19.35 -23.78 -3.42
CA ILE A 40 18.92 -22.88 -4.52
C ILE A 40 18.48 -23.70 -5.73
N LEU A 41 19.13 -24.82 -6.03
CA LEU A 41 18.65 -25.74 -7.04
C LEU A 41 17.65 -26.70 -6.43
N THR A 42 16.37 -26.47 -6.64
CA THR A 42 15.30 -27.20 -5.98
C THR A 42 14.24 -27.68 -6.98
N ALA A 43 13.20 -28.31 -6.51
CA ALA A 43 12.01 -28.61 -7.28
C ALA A 43 11.10 -27.36 -7.36
N SER A 44 10.26 -27.30 -8.37
CA SER A 44 9.21 -26.29 -8.48
C SER A 44 8.29 -26.33 -7.25
N SER A 45 7.95 -25.17 -6.72
CA SER A 45 6.98 -25.02 -5.64
C SER A 45 5.85 -24.07 -6.08
N PRO A 46 4.58 -24.38 -5.77
CA PRO A 46 3.43 -23.60 -6.23
C PRO A 46 3.24 -22.32 -5.36
N GLU A 47 4.15 -21.35 -5.50
CA GLU A 47 4.15 -20.11 -4.70
C GLU A 47 3.45 -18.92 -5.40
N GLY A 48 2.82 -19.19 -6.54
CA GLY A 48 2.00 -18.19 -7.24
C GLY A 48 2.69 -17.38 -8.35
N ALA A 49 4.03 -17.32 -8.39
CA ALA A 49 4.79 -16.76 -9.50
C ALA A 49 5.25 -17.88 -10.48
N ARG A 50 5.78 -17.49 -11.63
CA ARG A 50 6.45 -18.43 -12.54
C ARG A 50 7.87 -18.70 -12.04
N ASP A 51 8.32 -19.95 -12.20
CA ASP A 51 9.66 -20.37 -11.84
C ASP A 51 10.70 -20.02 -12.91
N PHE A 52 11.90 -19.62 -12.49
CA PHE A 52 13.09 -19.71 -13.34
C PHE A 52 13.57 -21.16 -13.34
N LEU A 53 13.71 -21.76 -14.53
CA LEU A 53 14.08 -23.15 -14.70
C LEU A 53 15.54 -23.30 -15.13
N VAL A 54 16.23 -24.28 -14.52
CA VAL A 54 17.60 -24.63 -14.87
C VAL A 54 17.61 -26.06 -15.43
N PRO A 55 17.97 -26.28 -16.72
CA PRO A 55 18.03 -27.61 -17.30
C PRO A 55 19.03 -28.51 -16.59
N SER A 56 18.63 -29.76 -16.30
CA SER A 56 19.53 -30.74 -15.70
C SER A 56 20.41 -31.38 -16.81
N ARG A 57 21.73 -31.33 -16.63
CA ARG A 57 22.67 -32.03 -17.52
C ARG A 57 22.73 -33.53 -17.27
N ILE A 58 22.42 -33.96 -16.02
CA ILE A 58 22.50 -35.35 -15.58
C ILE A 58 21.22 -36.12 -15.95
N HIS A 59 20.08 -35.43 -15.98
CA HIS A 59 18.77 -36.01 -16.23
C HIS A 59 18.13 -35.34 -17.44
N PRO A 60 18.31 -35.85 -18.69
CA PRO A 60 17.72 -35.28 -19.89
C PRO A 60 16.20 -35.08 -19.75
N GLY A 61 15.70 -33.91 -20.17
CA GLY A 61 14.28 -33.57 -20.09
C GLY A 61 13.77 -33.15 -18.73
N LYS A 62 14.64 -33.12 -17.70
CA LYS A 62 14.30 -32.62 -16.34
C LYS A 62 14.94 -31.27 -16.07
N PHE A 63 14.32 -30.52 -15.15
CA PHE A 63 14.73 -29.18 -14.77
C PHE A 63 14.78 -29.07 -13.23
N TYR A 64 15.68 -28.24 -12.75
CA TYR A 64 15.59 -27.63 -11.43
C TYR A 64 14.83 -26.34 -11.53
N ALA A 65 14.19 -25.90 -10.45
CA ALA A 65 13.65 -24.57 -10.30
C ALA A 65 14.52 -23.74 -9.34
N LEU A 66 14.62 -22.43 -9.57
CA LEU A 66 15.14 -21.51 -8.58
C LEU A 66 14.05 -21.16 -7.56
N PRO A 67 14.36 -21.01 -6.26
CA PRO A 67 13.33 -20.88 -5.24
C PRO A 67 12.63 -19.52 -5.30
N GLN A 68 11.32 -19.52 -5.28
CA GLN A 68 10.51 -18.31 -5.12
C GLN A 68 10.54 -17.79 -3.67
N ALA A 69 10.65 -18.70 -2.71
CA ALA A 69 10.86 -18.52 -1.28
C ALA A 69 11.30 -19.88 -0.68
N PRO A 70 11.95 -19.92 0.49
CA PRO A 70 12.36 -21.18 1.14
C PRO A 70 11.24 -21.86 1.94
N GLN A 71 9.98 -21.72 1.52
CA GLN A 71 8.78 -22.07 2.30
C GLN A 71 8.77 -23.53 2.79
N GLN A 72 9.04 -24.48 1.90
CA GLN A 72 9.03 -25.89 2.27
C GLN A 72 10.16 -26.23 3.24
N PHE A 73 11.35 -25.69 3.00
CA PHE A 73 12.53 -25.97 3.84
C PHE A 73 12.36 -25.43 5.25
N LYS A 74 11.88 -24.20 5.41
CA LYS A 74 11.68 -23.62 6.74
C LYS A 74 10.63 -24.38 7.55
N GLN A 75 9.56 -24.87 6.92
CA GLN A 75 8.58 -25.73 7.59
C GLN A 75 9.20 -27.05 8.06
N MET A 76 10.05 -27.67 7.24
CA MET A 76 10.78 -28.90 7.64
C MET A 76 11.72 -28.63 8.81
N LEU A 77 12.38 -27.47 8.85
CA LEU A 77 13.23 -27.07 9.96
C LEU A 77 12.43 -26.89 11.26
N MET A 78 11.25 -26.27 11.19
CA MET A 78 10.35 -26.19 12.36
C MET A 78 9.98 -27.58 12.89
N MET A 79 9.58 -28.50 11.99
CA MET A 79 9.26 -29.88 12.36
C MET A 79 10.48 -30.63 12.93
N SER A 80 11.70 -30.21 12.61
CA SER A 80 12.95 -30.78 13.11
C SER A 80 13.39 -30.21 14.47
N GLY A 81 12.57 -29.33 15.07
CA GLY A 81 12.82 -28.77 16.41
C GLY A 81 13.63 -27.47 16.43
N PHE A 82 13.71 -26.76 15.31
CA PHE A 82 14.31 -25.43 15.26
C PHE A 82 13.21 -24.37 15.41
N ASP A 83 13.00 -23.88 16.61
CA ASP A 83 11.86 -23.02 16.93
C ASP A 83 11.96 -21.57 16.43
N ARG A 84 13.16 -21.12 16.06
CA ARG A 84 13.43 -19.77 15.58
C ARG A 84 14.41 -19.81 14.40
N TYR A 85 13.88 -19.72 13.22
CA TYR A 85 14.62 -19.71 11.96
C TYR A 85 14.64 -18.32 11.35
N PHE A 86 15.77 -17.93 10.76
CA PHE A 86 15.79 -16.86 9.77
C PHE A 86 16.78 -17.14 8.65
N GLN A 87 16.60 -16.46 7.54
CA GLN A 87 17.49 -16.48 6.39
C GLN A 87 17.43 -15.15 5.64
N ILE A 88 18.56 -14.67 5.17
CA ILE A 88 18.58 -13.65 4.10
C ILE A 88 18.51 -14.41 2.78
N ALA A 89 17.30 -14.77 2.37
CA ALA A 89 17.04 -15.72 1.31
C ALA A 89 17.08 -15.08 -0.08
N PRO A 90 17.88 -15.59 -1.04
CA PRO A 90 17.75 -15.24 -2.44
C PRO A 90 16.44 -15.83 -2.97
N CYS A 91 15.62 -14.99 -3.59
CA CYS A 91 14.32 -15.36 -4.15
C CYS A 91 14.25 -14.97 -5.62
N PHE A 92 13.61 -15.82 -6.41
CA PHE A 92 13.53 -15.70 -7.86
C PHE A 92 12.08 -15.85 -8.31
N ARG A 93 11.54 -14.83 -8.99
CA ARG A 93 10.16 -14.84 -9.51
C ARG A 93 10.15 -14.29 -10.92
N GLU A 94 9.72 -15.09 -11.88
CA GLU A 94 9.55 -14.66 -13.27
C GLU A 94 8.22 -13.91 -13.41
N GLU A 95 8.24 -12.65 -13.00
CA GLU A 95 7.12 -11.73 -13.09
C GLU A 95 7.50 -10.52 -13.94
N ASP A 96 6.49 -9.84 -14.48
CA ASP A 96 6.72 -8.60 -15.24
C ASP A 96 7.40 -7.56 -14.33
N ALA A 97 8.55 -7.06 -14.78
CA ALA A 97 9.29 -6.03 -14.07
C ALA A 97 8.44 -4.75 -13.99
N ARG A 98 8.14 -4.33 -12.76
CA ARG A 98 7.47 -3.07 -12.47
C ARG A 98 8.48 -2.10 -11.88
N ALA A 99 8.42 -0.83 -12.31
CA ALA A 99 9.36 0.20 -11.89
C ALA A 99 9.42 0.44 -10.37
N ASP A 100 8.35 0.09 -9.66
CA ASP A 100 8.14 0.29 -8.22
C ASP A 100 8.29 -0.97 -7.37
N ARG A 101 8.68 -2.11 -7.98
CA ARG A 101 8.77 -3.41 -7.30
C ARG A 101 10.12 -4.08 -7.52
N SER A 102 10.33 -5.16 -6.76
CA SER A 102 11.54 -5.98 -6.85
C SER A 102 11.74 -6.51 -8.27
N PRO A 103 12.99 -6.57 -8.75
CA PRO A 103 13.34 -7.33 -9.93
C PRO A 103 13.04 -8.82 -9.72
N GLY A 104 13.10 -9.62 -10.79
CA GLY A 104 12.88 -11.07 -10.72
C GLY A 104 13.80 -11.81 -9.76
N GLU A 105 14.94 -11.22 -9.38
CA GLU A 105 15.85 -11.68 -8.33
C GLU A 105 15.91 -10.65 -7.20
N PHE A 106 15.64 -11.07 -5.97
CA PHE A 106 15.68 -10.23 -4.78
C PHE A 106 16.00 -11.05 -3.53
N TYR A 107 16.22 -10.36 -2.40
CA TYR A 107 16.51 -11.00 -1.12
C TYR A 107 15.38 -10.70 -0.12
N GLN A 108 14.98 -11.73 0.63
CA GLN A 108 14.02 -11.61 1.71
C GLN A 108 14.73 -11.83 3.06
N LEU A 109 14.39 -11.02 4.07
CA LEU A 109 14.49 -11.50 5.43
C LEU A 109 13.33 -12.47 5.65
N ASP A 110 13.60 -13.74 5.59
CA ASP A 110 12.63 -14.82 5.80
C ASP A 110 12.73 -15.33 7.22
N ILE A 111 11.60 -15.45 7.91
CA ILE A 111 11.53 -15.79 9.34
C ILE A 111 10.45 -16.82 9.56
N GLU A 112 10.73 -17.78 10.46
CA GLU A 112 9.73 -18.73 10.94
C GLU A 112 9.88 -18.92 12.44
N MET A 113 8.76 -19.01 13.16
CA MET A 113 8.71 -19.16 14.61
C MET A 113 7.69 -20.22 15.00
N SER A 114 8.05 -21.14 15.92
CA SER A 114 7.15 -22.14 16.48
C SER A 114 6.48 -21.63 17.76
N PHE A 115 5.29 -22.14 18.05
CA PHE A 115 4.54 -21.93 19.31
C PHE A 115 4.27 -20.45 19.63
N VAL A 116 4.00 -19.64 18.62
CA VAL A 116 3.79 -18.20 18.76
C VAL A 116 2.44 -17.76 18.22
N THR A 117 1.96 -16.65 18.73
CA THR A 117 0.78 -15.93 18.24
C THR A 117 1.17 -14.85 17.23
N GLN A 118 0.19 -14.22 16.59
CA GLN A 118 0.40 -13.06 15.73
C GLN A 118 1.12 -11.93 16.45
N ASP A 119 0.76 -11.67 17.71
CA ASP A 119 1.36 -10.59 18.49
C ASP A 119 2.83 -10.85 18.80
N ASP A 120 3.23 -12.11 19.01
CA ASP A 120 4.63 -12.47 19.20
C ASP A 120 5.47 -12.19 17.95
N VAL A 121 4.90 -12.41 16.75
CA VAL A 121 5.55 -12.04 15.49
C VAL A 121 5.72 -10.52 15.38
N PHE A 122 4.68 -9.75 15.68
CA PHE A 122 4.76 -8.29 15.66
C PHE A 122 5.79 -7.77 16.67
N ASN A 123 5.78 -8.27 17.90
CA ASN A 123 6.72 -7.90 18.95
C ASN A 123 8.18 -8.23 18.58
N THR A 124 8.39 -9.21 17.72
CA THR A 124 9.73 -9.54 17.20
C THR A 124 10.15 -8.61 16.08
N ILE A 125 9.26 -8.23 15.17
CA ILE A 125 9.60 -7.52 13.94
C ILE A 125 9.56 -5.99 14.10
N GLU A 126 8.61 -5.46 14.87
CA GLU A 126 8.47 -4.00 15.02
C GLU A 126 9.73 -3.32 15.58
N PRO A 127 10.42 -3.84 16.62
CA PRO A 127 11.66 -3.25 17.10
C PRO A 127 12.78 -3.30 16.06
N LEU A 128 12.89 -4.39 15.29
CA LEU A 128 13.85 -4.48 14.19
C LEU A 128 13.60 -3.39 13.15
N MET A 129 12.35 -3.23 12.70
CA MET A 129 11.99 -2.22 11.71
C MET A 129 12.27 -0.81 12.25
N PHE A 130 11.92 -0.55 13.51
CA PHE A 130 12.21 0.73 14.14
C PHE A 130 13.71 1.02 14.19
N GLU A 131 14.53 0.05 14.59
CA GLU A 131 16.01 0.20 14.66
C GLU A 131 16.60 0.47 13.28
N ILE A 132 16.25 -0.32 12.27
CA ILE A 132 16.76 -0.16 10.90
C ILE A 132 16.39 1.20 10.32
N PHE A 133 15.12 1.60 10.39
CA PHE A 133 14.69 2.89 9.84
C PHE A 133 15.25 4.07 10.63
N SER A 134 15.36 3.98 11.96
CA SER A 134 15.95 5.03 12.79
C SER A 134 17.45 5.23 12.52
N LYS A 135 18.17 4.12 12.24
CA LYS A 135 19.62 4.16 12.01
C LYS A 135 19.99 4.59 10.59
N PHE A 136 19.19 4.18 9.59
CA PHE A 136 19.56 4.33 8.17
C PHE A 136 18.69 5.32 7.39
N SER A 137 17.67 5.91 8.01
CA SER A 137 16.86 6.96 7.41
C SER A 137 17.10 8.30 8.12
N ASN A 138 17.00 9.39 7.37
CA ASN A 138 16.98 10.75 7.90
C ASN A 138 15.57 11.26 8.23
N LYS A 139 14.56 10.39 8.12
CA LYS A 139 13.15 10.71 8.40
C LYS A 139 12.79 10.32 9.83
N LYS A 140 11.84 11.05 10.41
CA LYS A 140 11.26 10.69 11.71
C LYS A 140 10.51 9.35 11.57
N VAL A 141 10.83 8.41 12.44
CA VAL A 141 10.21 7.08 12.49
C VAL A 141 9.20 7.05 13.65
N SER A 142 8.04 6.45 13.42
CA SER A 142 7.04 6.23 14.47
C SER A 142 7.55 5.21 15.48
N ASN A 143 7.29 5.44 16.77
CA ASN A 143 7.64 4.49 17.82
C ASN A 143 6.75 3.23 17.75
N PRO A 144 7.27 2.06 18.08
CA PRO A 144 6.44 0.87 18.32
C PRO A 144 5.51 1.08 19.55
N PRO A 145 4.35 0.43 19.62
CA PRO A 145 3.79 -0.44 18.58
C PRO A 145 3.31 0.38 17.37
N PHE A 146 3.56 -0.15 16.17
CA PHE A 146 3.08 0.49 14.95
C PHE A 146 1.55 0.41 14.85
N VAL A 147 0.96 1.37 14.13
CA VAL A 147 -0.49 1.41 13.92
C VAL A 147 -0.94 0.14 13.20
N ARG A 148 -1.95 -0.53 13.76
CA ARG A 148 -2.59 -1.72 13.18
C ARG A 148 -3.93 -1.31 12.61
N ILE A 149 -4.11 -1.47 11.31
CA ILE A 149 -5.31 -1.07 10.59
C ILE A 149 -5.97 -2.33 10.02
N PRO A 150 -7.21 -2.66 10.41
CA PRO A 150 -7.96 -3.75 9.77
C PRO A 150 -8.10 -3.52 8.26
N TYR A 151 -8.08 -4.58 7.47
CA TYR A 151 -8.18 -4.49 6.01
C TYR A 151 -9.41 -3.71 5.54
N THR A 152 -10.57 -3.97 6.15
CA THR A 152 -11.83 -3.28 5.82
C THR A 152 -11.74 -1.78 6.08
N GLU A 153 -11.13 -1.38 7.20
CA GLU A 153 -10.90 0.02 7.53
C GLU A 153 -9.90 0.67 6.56
N SER A 154 -8.81 -0.04 6.22
CA SER A 154 -7.83 0.44 5.27
C SER A 154 -8.43 0.69 3.90
N MET A 155 -9.27 -0.21 3.41
CA MET A 155 -9.96 -0.06 2.13
C MET A 155 -10.99 1.07 2.17
N LEU A 156 -11.73 1.23 3.28
CA LEU A 156 -12.69 2.31 3.44
C LEU A 156 -12.02 3.68 3.47
N LYS A 157 -11.06 3.88 4.40
CA LYS A 157 -10.46 5.18 4.68
C LYS A 157 -9.39 5.61 3.68
N TYR A 158 -8.70 4.65 3.06
CA TYR A 158 -7.52 4.95 2.24
C TYR A 158 -7.59 4.36 0.84
N GLY A 159 -8.50 3.42 0.58
CA GLY A 159 -8.67 2.75 -0.70
C GLY A 159 -7.49 1.87 -1.11
N ASN A 160 -6.66 1.47 -0.16
CA ASN A 160 -5.44 0.70 -0.38
C ASN A 160 -5.12 -0.15 0.86
N ASP A 161 -4.59 -1.35 0.66
CA ASP A 161 -4.10 -2.25 1.72
C ASP A 161 -2.73 -1.83 2.31
N LYS A 162 -2.06 -0.84 1.71
CA LYS A 162 -0.76 -0.28 2.12
C LYS A 162 -0.78 1.24 2.08
N PRO A 163 -1.61 1.90 2.93
CA PRO A 163 -1.79 3.33 2.87
C PRO A 163 -0.55 4.10 3.31
N ASP A 164 -0.23 5.18 2.60
CA ASP A 164 0.71 6.17 3.10
C ASP A 164 0.00 7.08 4.11
N LEU A 165 0.30 6.88 5.41
CA LEU A 165 -0.32 7.62 6.51
C LEU A 165 0.23 9.05 6.69
N ARG A 166 1.25 9.45 5.94
CA ARG A 166 1.70 10.84 5.87
C ARG A 166 0.65 11.71 5.18
N ASN A 167 -0.12 11.12 4.26
CA ASN A 167 -1.29 11.78 3.67
C ASN A 167 -2.46 11.78 4.68
N PRO A 168 -2.85 12.94 5.22
CA PRO A 168 -3.90 13.02 6.25
C PRO A 168 -5.32 12.89 5.69
N ILE A 169 -5.50 12.83 4.38
CA ILE A 169 -6.82 12.72 3.75
C ILE A 169 -7.39 11.33 4.06
N GLU A 170 -8.58 11.28 4.66
CA GLU A 170 -9.36 10.06 4.84
C GLU A 170 -10.58 10.07 3.91
N ILE A 171 -10.82 8.96 3.25
CA ILE A 171 -12.02 8.72 2.44
C ILE A 171 -13.16 8.38 3.40
N ILE A 172 -14.36 8.87 3.12
CA ILE A 172 -15.55 8.57 3.90
C ILE A 172 -16.66 7.96 3.04
N ASP A 173 -17.50 7.15 3.68
CA ASP A 173 -18.73 6.66 3.09
C ASP A 173 -19.82 7.72 3.22
N VAL A 174 -20.45 8.07 2.12
CA VAL A 174 -21.55 9.03 2.06
C VAL A 174 -22.76 8.47 1.30
N THR A 175 -22.83 7.14 1.20
CA THR A 175 -23.87 6.43 0.46
C THR A 175 -25.25 6.82 0.96
N ASP A 176 -25.48 6.85 2.28
CA ASP A 176 -26.77 7.20 2.89
C ASP A 176 -27.19 8.65 2.59
N ILE A 177 -26.22 9.58 2.55
CA ILE A 177 -26.50 10.99 2.21
C ILE A 177 -27.04 11.09 0.79
N PHE A 178 -26.43 10.36 -0.15
CA PHE A 178 -26.87 10.38 -1.55
C PHE A 178 -28.10 9.52 -1.83
N ALA A 179 -28.33 8.46 -1.08
CA ALA A 179 -29.57 7.68 -1.15
C ALA A 179 -30.81 8.54 -0.84
N ALA A 180 -30.66 9.47 0.11
CA ALA A 180 -31.70 10.43 0.51
C ALA A 180 -31.71 11.73 -0.34
N SER A 181 -30.83 11.88 -1.32
CA SER A 181 -30.70 13.10 -2.15
C SER A 181 -31.63 13.08 -3.36
N THR A 182 -31.71 14.23 -4.05
CA THR A 182 -32.39 14.36 -5.33
C THR A 182 -31.50 14.05 -6.54
N PHE A 183 -30.25 13.63 -6.31
CA PHE A 183 -29.30 13.29 -7.37
C PHE A 183 -29.54 11.86 -7.89
N THR A 184 -30.44 11.75 -8.88
CA THR A 184 -30.92 10.49 -9.43
C THR A 184 -29.80 9.57 -9.90
N VAL A 185 -28.73 10.10 -10.51
CA VAL A 185 -27.61 9.32 -11.04
C VAL A 185 -26.96 8.45 -9.94
N PHE A 186 -26.74 9.01 -8.75
CA PHE A 186 -26.17 8.25 -7.64
C PHE A 186 -27.24 7.38 -6.98
N LYS A 187 -28.45 7.90 -6.79
CA LYS A 187 -29.55 7.18 -6.18
C LYS A 187 -29.87 5.87 -6.92
N ASP A 188 -30.04 5.93 -8.25
CA ASP A 188 -30.34 4.76 -9.08
C ASP A 188 -29.19 3.73 -9.06
N ASN A 189 -27.94 4.17 -8.89
CA ASN A 189 -26.81 3.27 -8.75
C ASN A 189 -26.75 2.65 -7.36
N ILE A 190 -27.06 3.39 -6.30
CA ILE A 190 -27.12 2.88 -4.92
C ILE A 190 -28.21 1.78 -4.82
N GLU A 191 -29.36 1.96 -5.46
CA GLU A 191 -30.41 0.93 -5.54
C GLU A 191 -29.93 -0.37 -6.23
N LYS A 192 -28.89 -0.28 -7.08
CA LYS A 192 -28.22 -1.42 -7.72
C LYS A 192 -27.05 -1.98 -6.89
N GLY A 193 -26.88 -1.54 -5.64
CA GLY A 193 -25.82 -1.99 -4.73
C GLY A 193 -24.48 -1.28 -4.91
N PHE A 194 -24.44 -0.10 -5.53
CA PHE A 194 -23.26 0.74 -5.57
C PHE A 194 -23.13 1.54 -4.27
N VAL A 195 -21.93 2.02 -4.00
CA VAL A 195 -21.61 2.89 -2.87
C VAL A 195 -21.05 4.22 -3.34
N VAL A 196 -21.16 5.25 -2.50
CA VAL A 196 -20.58 6.56 -2.78
C VAL A 196 -19.47 6.83 -1.77
N ARG A 197 -18.23 6.97 -2.28
CA ARG A 197 -17.05 7.36 -1.49
C ARG A 197 -16.73 8.82 -1.74
N ALA A 198 -16.53 9.56 -0.66
CA ALA A 198 -16.16 10.97 -0.71
C ALA A 198 -14.72 11.18 -0.30
N ILE A 199 -14.00 12.02 -1.03
CA ILE A 199 -12.58 12.32 -0.83
C ILE A 199 -12.44 13.81 -0.54
N PRO A 200 -12.11 14.21 0.69
CA PRO A 200 -11.83 15.61 1.04
C PRO A 200 -10.61 16.15 0.29
N GLY A 201 -10.71 17.38 -0.20
CA GLY A 201 -9.62 18.12 -0.83
C GLY A 201 -9.40 19.44 -0.12
N PRO A 202 -8.48 19.51 0.85
CA PRO A 202 -8.28 20.74 1.63
C PRO A 202 -7.72 21.89 0.79
N LYS A 203 -8.22 23.10 1.03
CA LYS A 203 -7.75 24.37 0.42
C LYS A 203 -7.73 24.38 -1.11
N LEU A 204 -8.68 23.69 -1.74
CA LEU A 204 -8.77 23.63 -3.21
C LEU A 204 -9.56 24.76 -3.86
N LEU A 205 -10.21 25.63 -3.08
CA LEU A 205 -10.98 26.76 -3.62
C LEU A 205 -10.11 27.70 -4.50
N SER A 206 -8.83 27.84 -4.17
CA SER A 206 -7.87 28.66 -4.92
C SER A 206 -7.43 28.05 -6.26
N LYS A 207 -7.74 26.77 -6.51
CA LYS A 207 -7.38 26.10 -7.76
C LYS A 207 -8.30 26.47 -8.90
N SER A 208 -7.74 26.53 -10.11
CA SER A 208 -8.49 26.85 -11.31
C SER A 208 -9.48 25.74 -11.69
N ARG A 209 -10.52 26.09 -12.46
CA ARG A 209 -11.45 25.09 -13.02
C ARG A 209 -10.74 23.98 -13.79
N LYS A 210 -9.67 24.32 -14.50
CA LYS A 210 -8.83 23.33 -15.20
C LYS A 210 -8.31 22.22 -14.28
N TYR A 211 -7.95 22.53 -13.03
CA TYR A 211 -7.50 21.53 -12.06
C TYR A 211 -8.59 20.48 -11.79
N PHE A 212 -9.85 20.91 -11.60
CA PHE A 212 -10.97 20.00 -11.37
C PHE A 212 -11.29 19.16 -12.63
N ASP A 213 -11.18 19.75 -13.81
CA ASP A 213 -11.36 19.07 -15.09
C ASP A 213 -10.25 18.02 -15.30
N ASP A 214 -9.00 18.33 -14.99
CA ASP A 214 -7.86 17.39 -15.10
C ASP A 214 -7.94 16.27 -14.04
N LEU A 215 -8.39 16.57 -12.83
CA LEU A 215 -8.64 15.54 -11.81
C LEU A 215 -9.80 14.60 -12.20
N THR A 216 -10.83 15.14 -12.86
CA THR A 216 -11.93 14.33 -13.41
C THR A 216 -11.44 13.41 -14.52
N LYS A 217 -10.59 13.89 -15.43
CA LYS A 217 -9.97 13.03 -16.47
C LYS A 217 -9.10 11.95 -15.84
N PHE A 218 -8.32 12.29 -14.82
CA PHE A 218 -7.54 11.33 -14.08
C PHE A 218 -8.43 10.23 -13.48
N ALA A 219 -9.52 10.60 -12.80
CA ALA A 219 -10.45 9.64 -12.21
C ALA A 219 -11.08 8.70 -13.28
N ILE A 220 -11.44 9.24 -14.44
CA ILE A 220 -11.97 8.46 -15.57
C ILE A 220 -10.92 7.46 -16.09
N ASN A 221 -9.68 7.88 -16.25
CA ASN A 221 -8.58 7.01 -16.65
C ASN A 221 -8.30 5.89 -15.63
N GLU A 222 -8.65 6.12 -14.35
CA GLU A 222 -8.55 5.13 -13.28
C GLU A 222 -9.81 4.26 -13.12
N GLY A 223 -10.78 4.42 -14.03
CA GLY A 223 -11.98 3.58 -14.12
C GLY A 223 -13.25 4.17 -13.53
N ALA A 224 -13.26 5.45 -13.14
CA ALA A 224 -14.49 6.11 -12.71
C ALA A 224 -15.39 6.43 -13.91
N ASN A 225 -16.71 6.33 -13.73
CA ASN A 225 -17.68 6.81 -14.72
C ASN A 225 -17.75 8.36 -14.78
N GLY A 226 -17.15 9.04 -13.81
CA GLY A 226 -17.10 10.49 -13.65
C GLY A 226 -16.64 10.83 -12.23
N LEU A 227 -16.31 12.10 -12.01
CA LEU A 227 -15.94 12.62 -10.70
C LEU A 227 -16.82 13.83 -10.37
N GLY A 228 -17.79 13.63 -9.48
CA GLY A 228 -18.56 14.72 -8.93
C GLY A 228 -17.76 15.49 -7.88
N TYR A 229 -18.06 16.77 -7.71
CA TYR A 229 -17.44 17.57 -6.66
C TYR A 229 -18.33 18.69 -6.14
N ILE A 230 -18.02 19.14 -4.94
CA ILE A 230 -18.59 20.33 -4.29
C ILE A 230 -17.42 21.14 -3.70
N THR A 231 -17.50 22.47 -3.80
CA THR A 231 -16.56 23.41 -3.16
C THR A 231 -17.30 24.25 -2.12
N PHE A 232 -16.63 24.54 -1.01
CA PHE A 232 -17.15 25.36 0.08
C PHE A 232 -16.36 26.67 0.11
N GLY A 233 -17.05 27.76 -0.23
CA GLY A 233 -16.46 29.10 -0.27
C GLY A 233 -16.19 29.69 1.11
N ASP A 234 -15.44 30.81 1.12
CA ASP A 234 -15.02 31.47 2.37
C ASP A 234 -16.20 32.11 3.12
N GLU A 235 -17.22 32.56 2.41
CA GLU A 235 -18.45 33.16 2.97
C GLU A 235 -19.56 32.10 3.19
N GLY A 236 -19.24 30.80 3.03
CA GLY A 236 -20.17 29.70 3.21
C GLY A 236 -20.97 29.33 1.96
N GLU A 237 -20.68 29.96 0.82
CA GLU A 237 -21.32 29.56 -0.44
C GLU A 237 -20.87 28.15 -0.86
N VAL A 238 -21.82 27.38 -1.39
CA VAL A 238 -21.60 26.01 -1.85
C VAL A 238 -21.77 25.97 -3.38
N LYS A 239 -20.71 25.56 -4.10
CA LYS A 239 -20.68 25.49 -5.56
C LYS A 239 -20.27 24.09 -6.03
N GLY A 240 -20.64 23.77 -7.26
CA GLY A 240 -20.25 22.51 -7.91
C GLY A 240 -21.41 21.82 -8.60
N PRO A 241 -21.14 20.87 -9.48
CA PRO A 241 -22.17 20.23 -10.30
C PRO A 241 -23.20 19.45 -9.49
N ILE A 242 -22.85 18.99 -8.30
CA ILE A 242 -23.71 18.17 -7.42
C ILE A 242 -24.39 19.00 -6.33
N ALA A 243 -23.88 20.19 -6.00
CA ALA A 243 -24.33 20.99 -4.85
C ALA A 243 -25.85 21.22 -4.84
N LYS A 244 -26.47 21.50 -5.97
CA LYS A 244 -27.91 21.79 -6.10
C LYS A 244 -28.84 20.60 -5.80
N PHE A 245 -28.33 19.40 -5.69
CA PHE A 245 -29.09 18.16 -5.43
C PHE A 245 -29.08 17.76 -3.95
N LEU A 246 -28.34 18.47 -3.11
CA LEU A 246 -28.29 18.26 -1.66
C LEU A 246 -28.97 19.43 -0.96
N ASN A 247 -29.78 19.13 0.04
CA ASN A 247 -30.38 20.15 0.90
C ASN A 247 -29.38 20.61 1.99
N GLU A 248 -29.72 21.66 2.73
CA GLU A 248 -28.84 22.24 3.76
C GLU A 248 -28.43 21.21 4.83
N SER A 249 -29.35 20.38 5.29
CA SER A 249 -29.05 19.33 6.28
C SER A 249 -28.03 18.30 5.73
N GLN A 250 -28.20 17.89 4.49
CA GLN A 250 -27.29 16.94 3.81
C GLN A 250 -25.90 17.57 3.61
N LEU A 251 -25.83 18.85 3.22
CA LEU A 251 -24.58 19.59 3.09
C LEU A 251 -23.87 19.74 4.44
N GLN A 252 -24.62 20.02 5.52
CA GLN A 252 -24.07 20.12 6.87
C GLN A 252 -23.56 18.76 7.36
N ASN A 253 -24.31 17.69 7.15
CA ASN A 253 -23.89 16.32 7.50
C ASN A 253 -22.60 15.95 6.73
N LEU A 254 -22.53 16.26 5.44
CA LEU A 254 -21.35 16.02 4.62
C LEU A 254 -20.13 16.82 5.15
N LYS A 255 -20.33 18.10 5.46
CA LYS A 255 -19.27 18.98 6.01
C LYS A 255 -18.74 18.45 7.33
N THR A 256 -19.62 17.99 8.22
CA THR A 256 -19.27 17.42 9.51
C THR A 256 -18.54 16.08 9.37
N ALA A 257 -19.09 15.16 8.57
CA ALA A 257 -18.51 13.83 8.37
C ALA A 257 -17.13 13.89 7.73
N ALA A 258 -16.94 14.78 6.76
CA ALA A 258 -15.67 14.96 6.07
C ALA A 258 -14.73 15.97 6.74
N LYS A 259 -15.12 16.54 7.87
CA LYS A 259 -14.36 17.58 8.61
C LYS A 259 -13.96 18.77 7.73
N LEU A 260 -14.85 19.17 6.81
CA LEU A 260 -14.57 20.23 5.83
C LEU A 260 -14.64 21.61 6.49
N THR A 261 -13.76 22.47 6.03
CA THR A 261 -13.71 23.88 6.35
C THR A 261 -14.00 24.75 5.12
N ASN A 262 -14.18 26.03 5.31
CA ASN A 262 -14.27 26.96 4.19
C ASN A 262 -12.96 26.94 3.41
N GLY A 263 -13.05 27.04 2.08
CA GLY A 263 -11.91 26.90 1.17
C GLY A 263 -11.65 25.47 0.70
N ASP A 264 -12.35 24.46 1.23
CA ASP A 264 -12.17 23.06 0.87
C ASP A 264 -13.06 22.66 -0.32
N ALA A 265 -12.69 21.54 -0.93
CA ALA A 265 -13.53 20.81 -1.88
C ALA A 265 -13.73 19.38 -1.41
N ILE A 266 -14.73 18.69 -1.95
CA ILE A 266 -14.95 17.27 -1.75
C ILE A 266 -15.32 16.63 -3.07
N PHE A 267 -14.75 15.47 -3.34
CA PHE A 267 -14.97 14.70 -4.57
C PHE A 267 -15.74 13.43 -4.28
N PHE A 268 -16.52 12.95 -5.27
CA PHE A 268 -17.38 11.78 -5.09
C PHE A 268 -17.15 10.76 -6.18
N VAL A 269 -16.96 9.51 -5.76
CA VAL A 269 -16.87 8.33 -6.62
C VAL A 269 -18.04 7.40 -6.29
N CYS A 270 -18.83 7.06 -7.31
CA CYS A 270 -19.93 6.10 -7.19
C CYS A 270 -19.60 4.86 -8.04
N SER A 271 -19.41 3.72 -7.40
CA SER A 271 -19.15 2.43 -8.05
C SER A 271 -19.43 1.27 -7.09
N LYS A 272 -19.15 0.03 -7.51
CA LYS A 272 -19.14 -1.13 -6.61
C LYS A 272 -18.10 -0.93 -5.53
N GLU A 273 -18.32 -1.46 -4.35
CA GLU A 273 -17.55 -1.16 -3.13
C GLU A 273 -16.02 -1.22 -3.34
N LEU A 274 -15.51 -2.32 -3.86
CA LEU A 274 -14.06 -2.49 -4.05
C LEU A 274 -13.49 -1.55 -5.12
N GLU A 275 -14.25 -1.31 -6.19
CA GLU A 275 -13.87 -0.39 -7.27
C GLU A 275 -13.88 1.05 -6.78
N ALA A 276 -14.94 1.45 -6.06
CA ALA A 276 -15.05 2.77 -5.46
C ALA A 276 -13.90 3.06 -4.51
N ALA A 277 -13.55 2.09 -3.64
CA ALA A 277 -12.41 2.19 -2.74
C ALA A 277 -11.08 2.40 -3.51
N LYS A 278 -10.78 1.56 -4.51
CA LYS A 278 -9.56 1.66 -5.30
C LYS A 278 -9.43 2.99 -6.05
N ILE A 279 -10.50 3.43 -6.70
CA ILE A 279 -10.51 4.70 -7.44
C ILE A 279 -10.33 5.88 -6.47
N ALA A 280 -11.08 5.89 -5.37
CA ALA A 280 -10.96 6.91 -4.34
C ALA A 280 -9.55 6.96 -3.72
N GLY A 281 -8.92 5.80 -3.50
CA GLY A 281 -7.54 5.70 -3.02
C GLY A 281 -6.51 6.32 -3.97
N LYS A 282 -6.69 6.13 -5.28
CA LYS A 282 -5.83 6.77 -6.30
C LYS A 282 -6.02 8.29 -6.33
N ILE A 283 -7.27 8.76 -6.24
CA ILE A 283 -7.58 10.20 -6.14
C ILE A 283 -6.99 10.78 -4.86
N ARG A 284 -7.15 10.11 -3.72
CA ARG A 284 -6.53 10.48 -2.44
C ARG A 284 -5.02 10.66 -2.56
N THR A 285 -4.35 9.71 -3.19
CA THR A 285 -2.89 9.75 -3.39
C THR A 285 -2.50 10.93 -4.28
N LYS A 286 -3.21 11.13 -5.39
CA LYS A 286 -2.98 12.27 -6.29
C LYS A 286 -3.17 13.60 -5.56
N LEU A 287 -4.25 13.76 -4.80
CA LEU A 287 -4.49 14.97 -3.99
C LEU A 287 -3.35 15.20 -2.97
N GLY A 288 -2.89 14.13 -2.30
CA GLY A 288 -1.77 14.22 -1.37
C GLY A 288 -0.49 14.77 -2.02
N ILE A 289 -0.19 14.31 -3.23
CA ILE A 289 0.96 14.79 -4.03
C ILE A 289 0.75 16.22 -4.49
N ASP A 290 -0.39 16.53 -5.13
CA ASP A 290 -0.69 17.83 -5.72
C ASP A 290 -0.75 18.95 -4.68
N LEU A 291 -1.07 18.62 -3.44
CA LEU A 291 -1.15 19.53 -2.28
C LEU A 291 0.12 19.55 -1.43
N GLY A 292 1.12 18.75 -1.77
CA GLY A 292 2.37 18.68 -1.00
C GLY A 292 2.19 18.13 0.42
N LEU A 293 1.23 17.23 0.62
CA LEU A 293 0.96 16.62 1.94
C LEU A 293 1.87 15.42 2.23
N ILE A 294 2.52 14.88 1.18
CA ILE A 294 3.42 13.70 1.23
C ILE A 294 4.69 13.95 0.45
#